data_ea156723ee19883f80f24fbf7c4c9876
#
_entry.id   ea156723ee19883f80f24fbf7c4c9876
#
_cell.length_a   1.000
_cell.length_b   1.000
_cell.length_c   1.000
_cell.angle_alpha   90.00
_cell.angle_beta   90.00
_cell.angle_gamma   90.00
#
_symmetry.space_group_name_H-M   'P 1'
#
loop_
_entity.id
_entity.type
_entity.pdbx_description
1 polymer ?
#
loop_
_entity_poly.entity_id
_entity_poly.type
_entity_poly.pdbx_seq_one_letter_code
_entity_poly.pdbx_strand_id
1 'polypeptide(L)'
;MGNYKFIISGIIFAAFIGIVSFETGYKKGSQEDLSYAAEKALSSVVNIFISNRGINRARNAVGSGVIFSKEGHIVTNTHILTNASSVFVEFNDGEITEAILIGADKYSDIAVLKITGFEDLNPIDSAESSNIRVGDEVLAIGNPFGVGKTVTSGIISATGRDYGNPYLELLQTDAAINPGNSGGALLNEEGNLIGINSSIYSKTGTYSGIGFAIPSEKVIQVASELIKFGKVRNSWIGDFQVRQIRLNLSNNLVPALSIIKIDDTSGIANPLELNGISEGEIILKINDVPATWTNLTTALKLTFPGDEILFEIYGKDKNKEVLVKTIASN
;
A
#
# COMPACT_ATOMS: atom_id res chain seq x y z
N MET A 1 30.34 54.47 -81.61
CA MET A 1 29.96 54.96 -80.26
C MET A 1 28.80 54.12 -79.83
N GLY A 2 29.04 53.06 -79.11
CA GLY A 2 28.01 52.05 -78.72
C GLY A 2 27.66 52.16 -77.28
N ASN A 3 26.34 52.28 -77.01
CA ASN A 3 25.79 52.29 -75.71
C ASN A 3 25.53 50.82 -75.22
N TYR A 4 26.31 50.39 -74.27
CA TYR A 4 26.01 49.14 -73.57
C TYR A 4 25.00 49.40 -72.42
N LYS A 5 23.77 48.93 -72.59
CA LYS A 5 22.82 48.83 -71.49
C LYS A 5 23.10 47.57 -70.72
N PHE A 6 23.58 47.70 -69.52
CA PHE A 6 23.65 46.60 -68.54
C PHE A 6 22.22 46.32 -67.99
N ILE A 7 21.71 45.17 -68.36
CA ILE A 7 20.49 44.64 -67.72
C ILE A 7 20.94 43.93 -66.47
N ILE A 8 20.75 44.53 -65.33
CA ILE A 8 20.93 43.87 -64.04
C ILE A 8 19.67 43.02 -63.79
N SER A 9 19.82 41.74 -64.07
CA SER A 9 18.81 40.78 -63.70
C SER A 9 18.89 40.59 -62.19
N GLY A 10 17.95 41.21 -61.45
CA GLY A 10 17.80 41.02 -60.03
C GLY A 10 17.19 39.65 -59.71
N ILE A 11 18.06 38.75 -59.34
CA ILE A 11 17.61 37.50 -58.73
C ILE A 11 17.09 37.85 -57.34
N ILE A 12 15.77 37.93 -57.26
CA ILE A 12 15.08 37.95 -55.93
C ILE A 12 15.25 36.56 -55.35
N PHE A 13 16.21 36.44 -54.44
CA PHE A 13 16.35 35.30 -53.59
C PHE A 13 15.20 35.43 -52.54
N ALA A 14 14.06 34.87 -52.89
CA ALA A 14 12.98 34.66 -51.89
C ALA A 14 13.52 33.64 -50.87
N ALA A 15 14.14 34.16 -49.81
CA ALA A 15 14.40 33.35 -48.62
C ALA A 15 13.04 32.91 -48.06
N PHE A 16 12.63 31.74 -48.49
CA PHE A 16 11.57 31.00 -47.81
C PHE A 16 12.11 30.67 -46.41
N ILE A 17 11.93 31.58 -45.46
CA ILE A 17 12.02 31.27 -44.05
C ILE A 17 10.80 30.39 -43.80
N GLY A 18 10.99 29.08 -44.06
CA GLY A 18 10.11 28.07 -43.48
C GLY A 18 10.20 28.26 -41.99
N ILE A 19 9.20 28.93 -41.41
CA ILE A 19 8.87 28.81 -40.01
C ILE A 19 8.48 27.33 -39.88
N VAL A 20 9.48 26.46 -39.68
CA VAL A 20 9.27 25.18 -39.05
C VAL A 20 8.77 25.58 -37.65
N SER A 21 7.46 25.61 -37.50
CA SER A 21 6.87 25.47 -36.19
C SER A 21 7.42 24.15 -35.68
N PHE A 22 8.53 24.22 -34.97
CA PHE A 22 8.83 23.23 -33.97
C PHE A 22 7.65 23.37 -33.00
N GLU A 23 6.55 22.69 -33.29
CA GLU A 23 5.80 22.12 -32.23
C GLU A 23 6.81 21.27 -31.46
N THR A 24 7.53 21.94 -30.56
CA THR A 24 8.04 21.26 -29.41
C THR A 24 6.80 20.69 -28.79
N GLY A 25 6.51 19.47 -29.14
CA GLY A 25 5.77 18.53 -28.31
C GLY A 25 6.60 18.33 -27.04
N TYR A 26 6.86 19.43 -26.35
CA TYR A 26 7.00 19.41 -24.93
C TYR A 26 5.65 18.80 -24.51
N LYS A 27 5.62 17.52 -24.20
CA LYS A 27 4.69 17.02 -23.24
C LYS A 27 4.84 18.02 -22.10
N LYS A 28 3.88 18.88 -21.94
CA LYS A 28 3.61 19.71 -20.78
C LYS A 28 3.22 18.70 -19.74
N GLY A 29 4.25 17.99 -19.35
CA GLY A 29 4.00 16.71 -18.81
C GLY A 29 4.30 16.69 -17.38
N SER A 30 5.04 16.42 -16.61
CA SER A 30 5.05 15.96 -15.22
C SER A 30 4.74 17.05 -14.19
N GLN A 31 5.14 18.28 -14.39
CA GLN A 31 5.04 19.30 -13.33
C GLN A 31 3.66 19.93 -13.18
N GLU A 32 2.90 20.10 -14.28
CA GLU A 32 1.48 20.50 -14.20
C GLU A 32 0.62 19.36 -13.68
N ASP A 33 0.95 18.14 -14.03
CA ASP A 33 0.24 16.93 -13.61
C ASP A 33 0.41 16.68 -12.11
N LEU A 34 1.63 16.84 -11.56
CA LEU A 34 1.87 16.70 -10.11
C LEU A 34 1.18 17.80 -9.30
N SER A 35 1.06 19.03 -9.81
CA SER A 35 0.31 20.10 -9.13
C SER A 35 -1.18 19.78 -9.10
N TYR A 36 -1.72 19.27 -10.19
CA TYR A 36 -3.12 18.82 -10.25
C TYR A 36 -3.38 17.62 -9.31
N ALA A 37 -2.49 16.65 -9.32
CA ALA A 37 -2.56 15.49 -8.43
C ALA A 37 -2.55 15.91 -6.95
N ALA A 38 -1.69 16.87 -6.59
CA ALA A 38 -1.64 17.43 -5.25
C ALA A 38 -2.94 18.16 -4.88
N GLU A 39 -3.44 19.05 -5.74
CA GLU A 39 -4.66 19.81 -5.51
C GLU A 39 -5.88 18.89 -5.32
N LYS A 40 -6.02 17.87 -6.17
CA LYS A 40 -7.08 16.86 -6.09
C LYS A 40 -7.10 16.16 -4.73
N ALA A 41 -5.94 15.78 -4.21
CA ALA A 41 -5.83 14.94 -3.02
C ALA A 41 -5.72 15.74 -1.70
N LEU A 42 -5.33 17.01 -1.74
CA LEU A 42 -5.13 17.80 -0.52
C LEU A 42 -6.36 17.86 0.39
N SER A 43 -7.58 17.91 -0.18
CA SER A 43 -8.83 17.92 0.59
C SER A 43 -9.12 16.59 1.28
N SER A 44 -8.57 15.49 0.77
CA SER A 44 -8.75 14.14 1.31
C SER A 44 -7.74 13.78 2.41
N VAL A 45 -6.72 14.62 2.65
CA VAL A 45 -5.73 14.39 3.72
C VAL A 45 -6.04 15.29 4.91
N VAL A 46 -5.98 14.76 6.11
CA VAL A 46 -6.29 15.45 7.37
C VAL A 46 -5.11 15.38 8.33
N ASN A 47 -5.06 16.31 9.28
CA ASN A 47 -4.10 16.27 10.39
C ASN A 47 -4.69 15.46 11.55
N ILE A 48 -3.85 14.70 12.23
CA ILE A 48 -4.24 13.92 13.42
C ILE A 48 -3.53 14.46 14.64
N PHE A 49 -4.31 14.72 15.69
CA PHE A 49 -3.86 15.15 17.01
C PHE A 49 -4.31 14.11 18.05
N ILE A 50 -3.49 13.87 19.03
CA ILE A 50 -3.86 13.04 20.17
C ILE A 50 -3.82 13.84 21.47
N SER A 51 -4.66 13.45 22.42
CA SER A 51 -4.59 13.92 23.80
C SER A 51 -4.23 12.74 24.70
N ASN A 52 -3.30 12.93 25.62
CA ASN A 52 -2.89 11.94 26.60
C ASN A 52 -3.41 12.35 28.00
N ARG A 53 -3.82 11.38 28.82
CA ARG A 53 -4.23 11.63 30.20
C ARG A 53 -3.06 12.25 30.99
N GLY A 54 -3.25 13.48 31.49
CA GLY A 54 -2.34 14.11 32.44
C GLY A 54 -1.33 15.10 31.87
N ILE A 55 -1.29 15.33 30.56
CA ILE A 55 -0.47 16.38 29.97
C ILE A 55 -1.40 17.49 29.50
N ASN A 56 -1.14 18.74 29.94
CA ASN A 56 -1.87 19.92 29.54
C ASN A 56 -2.10 19.95 28.02
N ARG A 57 -3.31 20.30 27.63
CA ARG A 57 -3.95 20.48 26.32
C ARG A 57 -3.10 20.98 25.13
N ALA A 58 -1.80 20.73 25.08
CA ALA A 58 -1.00 20.98 23.90
C ALA A 58 -1.38 19.93 22.86
N ARG A 59 -2.22 20.33 21.90
CA ARG A 59 -2.51 19.58 20.69
C ARG A 59 -1.25 19.61 19.83
N ASN A 60 -0.42 18.59 19.90
CA ASN A 60 0.65 18.42 18.95
C ASN A 60 0.13 17.52 17.83
N ALA A 61 0.23 17.98 16.58
CA ALA A 61 0.02 17.12 15.44
C ALA A 61 1.02 15.96 15.53
N VAL A 62 0.52 14.74 15.57
CA VAL A 62 1.35 13.53 15.70
C VAL A 62 1.47 12.79 14.39
N GLY A 63 0.57 13.09 13.43
CA GLY A 63 0.54 12.45 12.13
C GLY A 63 -0.55 12.99 11.22
N SER A 64 -0.79 12.26 10.16
CA SER A 64 -1.79 12.53 9.14
C SER A 64 -2.79 11.39 9.02
N GLY A 65 -3.88 11.63 8.32
CA GLY A 65 -4.87 10.62 7.95
C GLY A 65 -5.42 10.89 6.57
N VAL A 66 -6.05 9.90 5.99
CA VAL A 66 -6.68 9.97 4.67
C VAL A 66 -8.16 9.67 4.80
N ILE A 67 -9.01 10.56 4.30
CA ILE A 67 -10.46 10.35 4.24
C ILE A 67 -10.71 9.19 3.27
N PHE A 68 -11.23 8.10 3.80
CA PHE A 68 -11.37 6.82 3.08
C PHE A 68 -12.78 6.61 2.53
N SER A 69 -13.79 7.20 3.19
CA SER A 69 -15.18 7.07 2.74
C SER A 69 -16.03 8.31 3.04
N LYS A 70 -17.13 8.47 2.29
CA LYS A 70 -18.11 9.54 2.50
C LYS A 70 -18.81 9.46 3.87
N GLU A 71 -18.85 8.27 4.45
CA GLU A 71 -19.41 8.05 5.79
C GLU A 71 -18.50 8.59 6.90
N GLY A 72 -17.30 9.08 6.58
CA GLY A 72 -16.36 9.67 7.53
C GLY A 72 -15.36 8.68 8.14
N HIS A 73 -15.04 7.61 7.43
CA HIS A 73 -13.92 6.76 7.82
C HIS A 73 -12.60 7.41 7.37
N ILE A 74 -11.63 7.42 8.28
CA ILE A 74 -10.29 7.96 8.05
C ILE A 74 -9.29 6.86 8.34
N VAL A 75 -8.41 6.60 7.39
CA VAL A 75 -7.29 5.66 7.55
C VAL A 75 -6.06 6.42 8.03
N THR A 76 -5.33 5.82 8.96
CA THR A 76 -4.05 6.33 9.48
C THR A 76 -3.16 5.17 9.94
N ASN A 77 -1.98 5.46 10.49
CA ASN A 77 -1.12 4.44 11.08
C ASN A 77 -1.50 4.18 12.56
N THR A 78 -1.40 2.90 12.96
CA THR A 78 -1.65 2.48 14.34
C THR A 78 -0.66 3.09 15.33
N HIS A 79 0.61 3.21 14.95
CA HIS A 79 1.65 3.72 15.85
C HIS A 79 1.41 5.19 16.27
N ILE A 80 0.74 6.00 15.44
CA ILE A 80 0.37 7.40 15.75
C ILE A 80 -0.58 7.45 16.95
N LEU A 81 -1.46 6.46 17.08
CA LEU A 81 -2.50 6.41 18.11
C LEU A 81 -2.03 5.78 19.41
N THR A 82 -0.74 5.45 19.53
CA THR A 82 -0.21 4.81 20.73
C THR A 82 -0.37 5.71 21.94
N ASN A 83 -0.99 5.18 23.01
CA ASN A 83 -1.30 5.88 24.25
C ASN A 83 -2.27 7.08 24.13
N ALA A 84 -2.98 7.24 22.99
CA ALA A 84 -4.00 8.26 22.86
C ALA A 84 -5.19 8.00 23.80
N SER A 85 -5.61 9.03 24.53
CA SER A 85 -6.86 9.02 25.30
C SER A 85 -8.02 9.55 24.48
N SER A 86 -7.77 10.52 23.58
CA SER A 86 -8.70 11.04 22.59
C SER A 86 -7.94 11.36 21.32
N VAL A 87 -8.61 11.23 20.20
CA VAL A 87 -8.07 11.51 18.85
C VAL A 87 -8.90 12.63 18.25
N PHE A 88 -8.25 13.60 17.62
CA PHE A 88 -8.87 14.70 16.93
C PHE A 88 -8.35 14.76 15.50
N VAL A 89 -9.23 15.16 14.61
CA VAL A 89 -8.95 15.36 13.18
C VAL A 89 -9.15 16.82 12.86
N GLU A 90 -8.19 17.44 12.17
CA GLU A 90 -8.28 18.79 11.65
C GLU A 90 -8.29 18.76 10.12
N PHE A 91 -9.27 19.42 9.54
CA PHE A 91 -9.44 19.58 8.12
C PHE A 91 -8.63 20.75 7.55
N ASN A 92 -8.68 20.95 6.23
CA ASN A 92 -7.95 22.03 5.53
C ASN A 92 -8.40 23.44 5.93
N ASP A 93 -9.66 23.61 6.23
CA ASP A 93 -10.26 24.88 6.67
C ASP A 93 -10.00 25.22 8.14
N GLY A 94 -9.31 24.31 8.86
CA GLY A 94 -9.01 24.43 10.27
C GLY A 94 -10.13 23.92 11.20
N GLU A 95 -11.21 23.35 10.65
CA GLU A 95 -12.23 22.70 11.47
C GLU A 95 -11.65 21.47 12.18
N ILE A 96 -11.92 21.35 13.48
CA ILE A 96 -11.41 20.25 14.30
C ILE A 96 -12.58 19.49 14.90
N THR A 97 -12.56 18.16 14.75
CA THR A 97 -13.55 17.25 15.33
C THR A 97 -12.89 16.11 16.09
N GLU A 98 -13.59 15.55 17.07
CA GLU A 98 -13.16 14.32 17.72
C GLU A 98 -13.47 13.12 16.82
N ALA A 99 -12.53 12.17 16.80
CA ALA A 99 -12.67 10.93 16.04
C ALA A 99 -12.67 9.72 16.95
N ILE A 100 -13.49 8.74 16.62
CA ILE A 100 -13.62 7.47 17.36
C ILE A 100 -12.77 6.41 16.65
N LEU A 101 -11.95 5.68 17.39
CA LEU A 101 -11.23 4.52 16.87
C LEU A 101 -12.21 3.36 16.60
N ILE A 102 -12.35 2.98 15.33
CA ILE A 102 -13.16 1.81 14.91
C ILE A 102 -12.38 0.52 15.12
N GLY A 103 -11.12 0.51 14.75
CA GLY A 103 -10.23 -0.62 14.91
C GLY A 103 -8.80 -0.29 14.48
N ALA A 104 -7.87 -1.13 14.93
CA ALA A 104 -6.46 -0.99 14.58
C ALA A 104 -5.81 -2.37 14.43
N ASP A 105 -4.96 -2.50 13.43
CA ASP A 105 -4.11 -3.66 13.24
C ASP A 105 -2.63 -3.28 13.36
N LYS A 106 -1.98 -3.85 14.36
CA LYS A 106 -0.56 -3.57 14.64
C LYS A 106 0.38 -4.21 13.63
N TYR A 107 -0.04 -5.29 12.98
CA TYR A 107 0.80 -6.01 12.03
C TYR A 107 0.93 -5.25 10.71
N SER A 108 -0.16 -4.68 10.22
CA SER A 108 -0.16 -3.83 9.04
C SER A 108 0.13 -2.35 9.33
N ASP A 109 0.16 -1.97 10.60
CA ASP A 109 0.29 -0.57 11.06
C ASP A 109 -0.85 0.33 10.53
N ILE A 110 -2.05 -0.22 10.31
CA ILE A 110 -3.24 0.50 9.84
C ILE A 110 -4.27 0.62 10.97
N ALA A 111 -4.82 1.81 11.13
CA ALA A 111 -5.97 2.09 11.99
C ALA A 111 -7.07 2.82 11.21
N VAL A 112 -8.32 2.61 11.60
CA VAL A 112 -9.49 3.31 11.06
C VAL A 112 -10.14 4.13 12.16
N LEU A 113 -10.28 5.41 11.88
CA LEU A 113 -11.02 6.36 12.71
C LEU A 113 -12.37 6.64 12.06
N LYS A 114 -13.32 7.09 12.85
CA LYS A 114 -14.66 7.52 12.42
C LYS A 114 -14.95 8.92 12.95
N ILE A 115 -15.35 9.80 12.04
CA ILE A 115 -15.96 11.11 12.36
C ILE A 115 -17.42 11.11 11.95
N THR A 116 -18.23 11.96 12.57
CA THR A 116 -19.67 12.10 12.30
C THR A 116 -20.04 13.59 12.17
N GLY A 117 -21.15 13.87 11.49
CA GLY A 117 -21.65 15.23 11.32
C GLY A 117 -21.11 15.99 10.11
N PHE A 118 -20.48 15.30 9.17
CA PHE A 118 -19.94 15.86 7.94
C PHE A 118 -20.67 15.24 6.73
N GLU A 119 -21.19 16.09 5.83
CA GLU A 119 -21.95 15.65 4.64
C GLU A 119 -21.10 15.72 3.36
N ASP A 120 -20.16 16.67 3.27
CA ASP A 120 -19.38 16.94 2.05
C ASP A 120 -17.91 16.49 2.18
N LEU A 121 -17.70 15.27 2.65
CA LEU A 121 -16.36 14.70 2.69
C LEU A 121 -15.90 14.29 1.29
N ASN A 122 -14.61 14.55 0.99
CA ASN A 122 -13.96 14.14 -0.24
C ASN A 122 -13.06 12.92 0.00
N PRO A 123 -13.57 11.69 -0.15
CA PRO A 123 -12.73 10.49 -0.04
C PRO A 123 -11.70 10.45 -1.15
N ILE A 124 -10.53 9.90 -0.83
CA ILE A 124 -9.48 9.73 -1.81
C ILE A 124 -9.81 8.59 -2.79
N ASP A 125 -9.58 8.83 -4.08
CA ASP A 125 -9.59 7.75 -5.07
C ASP A 125 -8.35 6.88 -4.87
N SER A 126 -8.48 5.56 -5.03
CA SER A 126 -7.35 4.62 -4.95
C SER A 126 -7.02 4.03 -6.32
N ALA A 127 -5.73 3.81 -6.58
CA ALA A 127 -5.23 3.03 -7.70
C ALA A 127 -4.63 1.71 -7.21
N GLU A 128 -4.53 0.73 -8.10
CA GLU A 128 -3.86 -0.54 -7.82
C GLU A 128 -2.35 -0.31 -7.71
N SER A 129 -1.80 -0.53 -6.52
CA SER A 129 -0.36 -0.42 -6.29
C SER A 129 0.44 -1.58 -6.89
N SER A 130 -0.22 -2.68 -7.25
CA SER A 130 0.37 -3.81 -7.98
C SER A 130 0.90 -3.43 -9.38
N ASN A 131 0.35 -2.38 -9.98
CA ASN A 131 0.77 -1.86 -11.28
C ASN A 131 1.92 -0.86 -11.20
N ILE A 132 2.34 -0.46 -10.01
CA ILE A 132 3.40 0.51 -9.76
C ILE A 132 4.77 -0.10 -10.03
N ARG A 133 5.60 0.66 -10.76
CA ARG A 133 6.96 0.25 -11.14
C ARG A 133 8.01 1.13 -10.48
N VAL A 134 9.18 0.58 -10.31
CA VAL A 134 10.36 1.36 -9.91
C VAL A 134 10.63 2.44 -10.97
N GLY A 135 10.76 3.68 -10.51
CA GLY A 135 10.95 4.86 -11.36
C GLY A 135 9.66 5.68 -11.59
N ASP A 136 8.48 5.16 -11.28
CA ASP A 136 7.24 5.92 -11.41
C ASP A 136 7.24 7.10 -10.41
N GLU A 137 6.82 8.29 -10.87
CA GLU A 137 6.75 9.51 -10.06
C GLU A 137 5.62 9.40 -9.02
N VAL A 138 5.88 9.93 -7.83
CA VAL A 138 4.93 9.90 -6.72
C VAL A 138 4.95 11.19 -5.92
N LEU A 139 3.81 11.46 -5.26
CA LEU A 139 3.66 12.55 -4.29
C LEU A 139 3.35 11.98 -2.91
N ALA A 140 4.08 12.43 -1.90
CA ALA A 140 3.72 12.18 -0.51
C ALA A 140 3.08 13.43 0.10
N ILE A 141 1.89 13.27 0.67
CA ILE A 141 1.14 14.35 1.34
C ILE A 141 0.99 14.01 2.81
N GLY A 142 1.24 15.01 3.67
CA GLY A 142 1.03 14.91 5.10
C GLY A 142 1.32 16.25 5.79
N ASN A 143 1.42 16.24 7.13
CA ASN A 143 1.72 17.43 7.92
C ASN A 143 3.01 17.23 8.74
N PRO A 144 4.19 17.31 8.10
CA PRO A 144 5.44 17.09 8.79
C PRO A 144 5.64 18.13 9.90
N PHE A 145 5.99 17.66 11.08
CA PHE A 145 6.26 18.50 12.26
C PHE A 145 5.09 19.41 12.70
N GLY A 146 3.89 19.22 12.16
CA GLY A 146 2.73 20.07 12.49
C GLY A 146 2.80 21.50 11.95
N VAL A 147 3.62 21.74 10.93
CA VAL A 147 3.81 23.10 10.36
C VAL A 147 2.80 23.41 9.23
N GLY A 148 1.90 22.49 8.96
CA GLY A 148 0.91 22.59 7.89
C GLY A 148 1.11 21.50 6.84
N LYS A 149 0.07 21.28 6.00
CA LYS A 149 0.12 20.30 4.94
C LYS A 149 1.27 20.58 3.99
N THR A 150 2.03 19.54 3.71
CA THR A 150 3.21 19.60 2.85
C THR A 150 3.12 18.49 1.81
N VAL A 151 3.47 18.84 0.59
CA VAL A 151 3.60 17.90 -0.53
C VAL A 151 5.08 17.75 -0.83
N THR A 152 5.55 16.51 -0.91
CA THR A 152 6.90 16.18 -1.39
C THR A 152 6.80 15.24 -2.58
N SER A 153 7.68 15.39 -3.56
CA SER A 153 7.74 14.53 -4.75
C SER A 153 8.98 13.66 -4.73
N GLY A 154 8.89 12.54 -5.40
CA GLY A 154 9.96 11.58 -5.60
C GLY A 154 9.53 10.49 -6.56
N ILE A 155 10.20 9.34 -6.48
CA ILE A 155 9.87 8.16 -7.28
C ILE A 155 9.68 6.93 -6.39
N ILE A 156 9.09 5.89 -6.95
CA ILE A 156 9.17 4.55 -6.36
C ILE A 156 10.60 4.02 -6.56
N SER A 157 11.32 3.86 -5.48
CA SER A 157 12.71 3.37 -5.47
C SER A 157 12.79 1.84 -5.44
N ALA A 158 11.79 1.16 -4.85
CA ALA A 158 11.64 -0.30 -4.82
C ALA A 158 10.22 -0.70 -4.41
N THR A 159 9.85 -1.94 -4.72
CA THR A 159 8.60 -2.57 -4.28
C THR A 159 8.89 -3.85 -3.51
N GLY A 160 7.93 -4.36 -2.72
CA GLY A 160 8.05 -5.63 -2.01
C GLY A 160 9.08 -5.63 -0.88
N ARG A 161 9.29 -4.49 -0.20
CA ARG A 161 10.20 -4.41 0.94
C ARG A 161 9.52 -4.86 2.23
N ASP A 162 10.08 -5.86 2.89
CA ASP A 162 9.55 -6.36 4.18
C ASP A 162 10.01 -5.54 5.39
N TYR A 163 11.15 -4.88 5.30
CA TYR A 163 11.75 -4.03 6.35
C TYR A 163 11.61 -4.62 7.77
N GLY A 164 11.78 -5.95 7.88
CA GLY A 164 11.66 -6.68 9.15
C GLY A 164 10.22 -7.02 9.55
N ASN A 165 9.23 -6.69 8.71
CA ASN A 165 7.85 -7.11 8.85
C ASN A 165 7.39 -7.87 7.59
N PRO A 166 7.42 -9.20 7.59
CA PRO A 166 7.07 -10.01 6.43
C PRO A 166 5.58 -9.93 6.04
N TYR A 167 4.76 -9.22 6.82
CA TYR A 167 3.35 -8.95 6.51
C TYR A 167 3.15 -7.75 5.57
N LEU A 168 4.21 -6.97 5.35
CA LEU A 168 4.15 -5.74 4.55
C LEU A 168 5.09 -5.87 3.35
N GLU A 169 4.53 -5.77 2.17
CA GLU A 169 5.26 -5.58 0.92
C GLU A 169 5.34 -4.10 0.61
N LEU A 170 6.11 -3.36 1.43
CA LEU A 170 6.16 -1.92 1.40
C LEU A 170 6.65 -1.36 0.06
N LEU A 171 6.07 -0.25 -0.35
CA LEU A 171 6.61 0.62 -1.40
C LEU A 171 7.74 1.47 -0.78
N GLN A 172 8.91 1.47 -1.41
CA GLN A 172 10.00 2.35 -1.04
C GLN A 172 10.00 3.57 -1.96
N THR A 173 10.16 4.77 -1.39
CA THR A 173 10.23 6.03 -2.14
C THR A 173 11.35 6.92 -1.61
N ASP A 174 11.87 7.80 -2.47
CA ASP A 174 12.74 8.91 -2.10
C ASP A 174 11.99 10.25 -1.97
N ALA A 175 10.65 10.26 -2.10
CA ALA A 175 9.85 11.37 -1.62
C ALA A 175 10.09 11.59 -0.13
N ALA A 176 10.28 12.82 0.30
CA ALA A 176 10.67 13.11 1.68
C ALA A 176 9.55 12.79 2.67
N ILE A 177 9.74 11.72 3.45
CA ILE A 177 8.88 11.32 4.56
C ILE A 177 9.55 11.77 5.87
N ASN A 178 8.84 12.52 6.69
CA ASN A 178 9.29 12.99 7.99
C ASN A 178 8.21 12.74 9.05
N PRO A 179 8.54 12.78 10.35
CA PRO A 179 7.55 12.69 11.41
C PRO A 179 6.41 13.68 11.20
N GLY A 180 5.17 13.19 11.18
CA GLY A 180 3.97 13.93 10.84
C GLY A 180 3.37 13.58 9.45
N ASN A 181 4.18 13.10 8.48
CA ASN A 181 3.65 12.56 7.23
C ASN A 181 3.07 11.14 7.38
N SER A 182 3.44 10.43 8.44
CA SER A 182 2.90 9.09 8.73
C SER A 182 1.38 9.13 8.80
N GLY A 183 0.73 8.15 8.17
CA GLY A 183 -0.73 8.09 8.01
C GLY A 183 -1.29 8.94 6.87
N GLY A 184 -0.47 9.78 6.23
CA GLY A 184 -0.82 10.55 5.05
C GLY A 184 -0.72 9.74 3.76
N ALA A 185 -1.04 10.36 2.63
CA ALA A 185 -1.14 9.70 1.34
C ALA A 185 0.20 9.63 0.61
N LEU A 186 0.47 8.50 -0.05
CA LEU A 186 1.36 8.38 -1.19
C LEU A 186 0.50 8.23 -2.45
N LEU A 187 0.73 9.08 -3.45
CA LEU A 187 -0.10 9.21 -4.64
C LEU A 187 0.70 8.96 -5.91
N ASN A 188 0.01 8.52 -6.96
CA ASN A 188 0.52 8.53 -8.32
C ASN A 188 0.32 9.90 -9.01
N GLU A 189 0.73 10.01 -10.27
CA GLU A 189 0.63 11.25 -11.08
C GLU A 189 -0.82 11.73 -11.28
N GLU A 190 -1.83 10.83 -11.22
CA GLU A 190 -3.24 11.17 -11.33
C GLU A 190 -3.88 11.60 -9.99
N GLY A 191 -3.10 11.63 -8.91
CA GLY A 191 -3.57 11.96 -7.57
C GLY A 191 -4.39 10.87 -6.90
N ASN A 192 -4.25 9.64 -7.35
CA ASN A 192 -4.87 8.48 -6.72
C ASN A 192 -3.95 7.86 -5.67
N LEU A 193 -4.54 7.37 -4.60
CA LEU A 193 -3.82 6.72 -3.51
C LEU A 193 -3.18 5.42 -3.98
N ILE A 194 -1.86 5.31 -3.85
CA ILE A 194 -1.09 4.08 -4.07
C ILE A 194 -0.53 3.50 -2.77
N GLY A 195 -0.59 4.27 -1.69
CA GLY A 195 -0.17 3.79 -0.37
C GLY A 195 -0.37 4.80 0.74
N ILE A 196 -0.21 4.33 1.98
CA ILE A 196 -0.19 5.18 3.19
C ILE A 196 1.25 5.33 3.66
N ASN A 197 1.74 6.57 3.75
CA ASN A 197 3.06 6.88 4.29
C ASN A 197 3.17 6.32 5.72
N SER A 198 4.23 5.56 6.02
CA SER A 198 4.36 4.92 7.33
C SER A 198 5.65 5.30 8.04
N SER A 199 6.80 4.94 7.50
CA SER A 199 8.07 5.03 8.22
C SER A 199 9.23 5.43 7.33
N ILE A 200 10.37 5.73 7.95
CA ILE A 200 11.65 5.99 7.27
C ILE A 200 12.68 4.95 7.72
N TYR A 201 13.60 4.60 6.82
CA TYR A 201 14.84 3.94 7.24
C TYR A 201 15.83 4.98 7.72
N SER A 202 16.02 5.07 9.03
CA SER A 202 16.90 6.08 9.60
C SER A 202 17.59 5.58 10.86
N LYS A 203 18.89 5.79 10.95
CA LYS A 203 19.68 5.54 12.18
C LYS A 203 19.58 6.70 13.17
N THR A 204 19.20 7.88 12.70
CA THR A 204 19.16 9.13 13.48
C THR A 204 17.75 9.61 13.77
N GLY A 205 16.71 8.96 13.18
CA GLY A 205 15.32 9.41 13.27
C GLY A 205 14.95 10.51 12.27
N THR A 206 15.89 10.95 11.41
CA THR A 206 15.64 11.94 10.36
C THR A 206 15.63 11.29 8.99
N TYR A 207 14.88 11.85 8.04
CA TYR A 207 14.84 11.38 6.66
C TYR A 207 16.24 11.36 6.02
N SER A 208 16.58 10.27 5.37
CA SER A 208 17.89 10.03 4.73
C SER A 208 17.77 9.53 3.28
N GLY A 209 16.69 9.87 2.59
CA GLY A 209 16.44 9.44 1.20
C GLY A 209 15.73 8.09 1.08
N ILE A 210 15.23 7.52 2.18
CA ILE A 210 14.52 6.25 2.17
C ILE A 210 13.27 6.37 3.03
N GLY A 211 12.10 6.40 2.37
CA GLY A 211 10.77 6.37 2.96
C GLY A 211 10.03 5.10 2.56
N PHE A 212 9.03 4.72 3.35
CA PHE A 212 8.19 3.55 3.09
C PHE A 212 6.72 3.91 3.19
N ALA A 213 5.91 3.28 2.32
CA ALA A 213 4.47 3.36 2.36
C ALA A 213 3.84 1.95 2.30
N ILE A 214 2.70 1.80 2.96
CA ILE A 214 1.89 0.57 2.93
C ILE A 214 1.05 0.62 1.66
N PRO A 215 1.12 -0.41 0.78
CA PRO A 215 0.41 -0.43 -0.49
C PRO A 215 -1.10 -0.27 -0.36
N SER A 216 -1.75 0.40 -1.33
CA SER A 216 -3.19 0.72 -1.32
C SER A 216 -4.07 -0.52 -1.20
N GLU A 217 -3.75 -1.64 -1.87
CA GLU A 217 -4.52 -2.88 -1.76
C GLU A 217 -4.53 -3.41 -0.32
N LYS A 218 -3.36 -3.37 0.34
CA LYS A 218 -3.26 -3.79 1.75
C LYS A 218 -4.06 -2.85 2.65
N VAL A 219 -3.99 -1.55 2.40
CA VAL A 219 -4.78 -0.53 3.12
C VAL A 219 -6.27 -0.80 2.97
N ILE A 220 -6.75 -1.01 1.75
CA ILE A 220 -8.18 -1.25 1.47
C ILE A 220 -8.66 -2.54 2.15
N GLN A 221 -7.89 -3.62 2.05
CA GLN A 221 -8.23 -4.90 2.67
C GLN A 221 -8.34 -4.77 4.19
N VAL A 222 -7.31 -4.21 4.83
CA VAL A 222 -7.27 -4.03 6.30
C VAL A 222 -8.36 -3.08 6.76
N ALA A 223 -8.52 -1.91 6.11
CA ALA A 223 -9.53 -0.93 6.47
C ALA A 223 -10.95 -1.52 6.35
N SER A 224 -11.22 -2.30 5.30
CA SER A 224 -12.52 -2.98 5.12
C SER A 224 -12.82 -3.98 6.26
N GLU A 225 -11.84 -4.76 6.69
CA GLU A 225 -11.98 -5.66 7.83
C GLU A 225 -12.24 -4.88 9.13
N LEU A 226 -11.46 -3.82 9.37
CA LEU A 226 -11.62 -2.97 10.56
C LEU A 226 -12.99 -2.28 10.59
N ILE A 227 -13.46 -1.74 9.46
CA ILE A 227 -14.78 -1.09 9.35
C ILE A 227 -15.91 -2.10 9.63
N LYS A 228 -15.81 -3.29 9.04
CA LYS A 228 -16.87 -4.30 9.10
C LYS A 228 -16.90 -5.08 10.41
N PHE A 229 -15.74 -5.36 11.00
CA PHE A 229 -15.61 -6.29 12.12
C PHE A 229 -14.91 -5.69 13.35
N GLY A 230 -14.39 -4.46 13.28
CA GLY A 230 -13.59 -3.83 14.35
C GLY A 230 -12.19 -4.45 14.54
N LYS A 231 -11.87 -5.49 13.81
CA LYS A 231 -10.58 -6.22 13.86
C LYS A 231 -10.29 -6.88 12.53
N VAL A 232 -9.01 -7.13 12.24
CA VAL A 232 -8.61 -8.01 11.14
C VAL A 232 -8.81 -9.46 11.58
N ARG A 233 -9.56 -10.22 10.79
CA ARG A 233 -9.81 -11.63 11.03
C ARG A 233 -8.66 -12.46 10.48
N ASN A 234 -8.25 -13.49 11.19
CA ASN A 234 -7.24 -14.42 10.73
C ASN A 234 -7.83 -15.38 9.68
N SER A 235 -7.05 -15.70 8.67
CA SER A 235 -7.37 -16.78 7.72
C SER A 235 -7.16 -18.14 8.35
N TRP A 236 -8.03 -19.07 7.97
CA TRP A 236 -8.00 -20.45 8.43
C TRP A 236 -8.30 -21.40 7.27
N ILE A 237 -7.62 -22.54 7.23
CA ILE A 237 -7.74 -23.58 6.20
C ILE A 237 -8.14 -24.95 6.76
N GLY A 238 -8.61 -24.98 7.99
CA GLY A 238 -8.98 -26.21 8.72
C GLY A 238 -8.03 -26.49 9.88
N ASP A 239 -8.49 -27.35 10.76
CA ASP A 239 -7.67 -27.89 11.84
C ASP A 239 -6.95 -29.15 11.31
N PHE A 240 -5.64 -29.18 11.38
CA PHE A 240 -4.83 -30.27 10.87
C PHE A 240 -3.48 -30.34 11.57
N GLN A 241 -2.88 -31.52 11.53
CA GLN A 241 -1.56 -31.77 12.08
C GLN A 241 -0.60 -32.10 10.95
N VAL A 242 0.55 -31.43 10.94
CA VAL A 242 1.61 -31.67 9.97
C VAL A 242 2.92 -32.01 10.66
N ARG A 243 3.71 -32.82 9.98
CA ARG A 243 5.11 -33.11 10.33
C ARG A 243 6.02 -32.52 9.26
N GLN A 244 6.98 -31.72 9.67
CA GLN A 244 8.02 -31.28 8.75
C GLN A 244 8.97 -32.43 8.44
N ILE A 245 9.15 -32.72 7.16
CA ILE A 245 9.99 -33.77 6.63
C ILE A 245 10.98 -33.22 5.60
N ARG A 246 11.93 -34.07 5.18
CA ARG A 246 12.76 -33.80 4.00
C ARG A 246 12.53 -34.90 3.00
N LEU A 247 12.16 -34.55 1.79
CA LEU A 247 11.92 -35.46 0.69
C LEU A 247 13.14 -35.46 -0.24
N ASN A 248 13.61 -36.66 -0.64
CA ASN A 248 14.67 -36.76 -1.64
C ASN A 248 14.04 -36.77 -3.03
N LEU A 249 14.17 -35.66 -3.74
CA LEU A 249 13.71 -35.49 -5.12
C LEU A 249 14.95 -35.35 -6.03
N SER A 250 15.19 -36.33 -6.88
CA SER A 250 16.32 -36.31 -7.85
C SER A 250 17.67 -35.95 -7.20
N ASN A 251 18.00 -36.62 -6.08
CA ASN A 251 19.19 -36.38 -5.25
C ASN A 251 19.26 -35.04 -4.50
N ASN A 252 18.18 -34.28 -4.47
CA ASN A 252 18.08 -33.07 -3.68
C ASN A 252 17.12 -33.27 -2.49
N LEU A 253 17.56 -32.92 -1.28
CA LEU A 253 16.71 -32.93 -0.09
C LEU A 253 15.93 -31.63 -0.02
N VAL A 254 14.64 -31.69 -0.32
CA VAL A 254 13.73 -30.54 -0.22
C VAL A 254 12.88 -30.62 1.06
N PRO A 255 12.66 -29.50 1.76
CA PRO A 255 11.72 -29.48 2.88
C PRO A 255 10.29 -29.67 2.38
N ALA A 256 9.48 -30.38 3.15
CA ALA A 256 8.08 -30.64 2.85
C ALA A 256 7.27 -30.79 4.16
N LEU A 257 5.95 -30.65 4.07
CA LEU A 257 5.03 -30.91 5.17
C LEU A 257 4.18 -32.15 4.85
N SER A 258 4.25 -33.17 5.70
CA SER A 258 3.37 -34.33 5.61
C SER A 258 2.15 -34.11 6.48
N ILE A 259 0.96 -34.21 5.91
CA ILE A 259 -0.32 -34.13 6.63
C ILE A 259 -0.50 -35.45 7.38
N ILE A 260 -0.55 -35.35 8.71
CA ILE A 260 -0.70 -36.55 9.58
C ILE A 260 -2.17 -36.78 9.87
N LYS A 261 -2.92 -35.71 10.11
CA LYS A 261 -4.32 -35.74 10.49
C LYS A 261 -5.03 -34.47 10.06
N ILE A 262 -6.27 -34.60 9.65
CA ILE A 262 -7.19 -33.50 9.42
C ILE A 262 -8.29 -33.65 10.46
N ASP A 263 -8.47 -32.64 11.31
CA ASP A 263 -9.43 -32.67 12.40
C ASP A 263 -10.71 -31.89 12.01
N ASP A 264 -11.88 -32.43 12.33
CA ASP A 264 -13.19 -31.78 12.15
C ASP A 264 -13.70 -31.24 13.49
N THR A 265 -12.89 -30.40 14.15
CA THR A 265 -13.19 -29.93 15.51
C THR A 265 -14.10 -28.71 15.55
N SER A 266 -14.23 -27.99 14.47
CA SER A 266 -14.97 -26.72 14.42
C SER A 266 -16.46 -26.86 14.04
N GLY A 267 -16.90 -28.05 13.61
CA GLY A 267 -18.23 -28.26 13.02
C GLY A 267 -18.44 -27.57 11.67
N ILE A 268 -17.36 -27.05 11.09
CA ILE A 268 -17.29 -26.47 9.75
C ILE A 268 -16.49 -27.42 8.89
N ALA A 269 -17.00 -27.76 7.70
CA ALA A 269 -16.26 -28.63 6.78
C ALA A 269 -14.85 -28.09 6.53
N ASN A 270 -13.86 -28.93 6.68
CA ASN A 270 -12.45 -28.56 6.61
C ASN A 270 -12.05 -28.09 5.20
N PRO A 271 -11.57 -26.84 5.02
CA PRO A 271 -11.21 -26.32 3.70
C PRO A 271 -10.18 -27.16 2.94
N LEU A 272 -9.23 -27.82 3.63
CA LEU A 272 -8.29 -28.72 2.98
C LEU A 272 -8.99 -29.89 2.29
N GLU A 273 -9.90 -30.57 3.01
CA GLU A 273 -10.66 -31.69 2.48
C GLU A 273 -11.63 -31.27 1.38
N LEU A 274 -12.32 -30.13 1.55
CA LEU A 274 -13.22 -29.58 0.52
C LEU A 274 -12.50 -29.32 -0.81
N ASN A 275 -11.21 -29.01 -0.76
CA ASN A 275 -10.39 -28.80 -1.95
C ASN A 275 -9.58 -30.03 -2.33
N GLY A 276 -9.88 -31.19 -1.76
CA GLY A 276 -9.32 -32.49 -2.13
C GLY A 276 -7.88 -32.72 -1.66
N ILE A 277 -7.51 -32.13 -0.52
CA ILE A 277 -6.29 -32.46 0.22
C ILE A 277 -6.66 -33.40 1.36
N SER A 278 -5.95 -34.52 1.49
CA SER A 278 -6.27 -35.60 2.41
C SER A 278 -5.13 -35.92 3.36
N GLU A 279 -5.42 -36.68 4.42
CA GLU A 279 -4.42 -37.23 5.32
C GLU A 279 -3.41 -38.11 4.57
N GLY A 280 -2.16 -38.03 4.96
CA GLY A 280 -1.05 -38.74 4.35
C GLY A 280 -0.45 -38.05 3.12
N GLU A 281 -1.08 -37.03 2.57
CA GLU A 281 -0.50 -36.28 1.47
C GLU A 281 0.69 -35.41 1.94
N ILE A 282 1.56 -35.08 1.01
CA ILE A 282 2.79 -34.33 1.28
C ILE A 282 2.75 -33.01 0.47
N ILE A 283 2.81 -31.90 1.18
CA ILE A 283 2.89 -30.56 0.59
C ILE A 283 4.35 -30.25 0.30
N LEU A 284 4.69 -29.95 -0.95
CA LEU A 284 6.03 -29.57 -1.41
C LEU A 284 6.23 -28.06 -1.39
N LYS A 285 5.20 -27.29 -1.83
CA LYS A 285 5.27 -25.84 -1.86
C LYS A 285 3.95 -25.21 -1.40
N ILE A 286 4.06 -23.97 -0.96
CA ILE A 286 2.97 -23.09 -0.55
C ILE A 286 3.24 -21.75 -1.22
N ASN A 287 2.35 -21.27 -2.14
CA ASN A 287 2.56 -20.06 -2.94
C ASN A 287 4.00 -20.04 -3.53
N ASP A 288 4.39 -21.12 -4.23
CA ASP A 288 5.68 -21.29 -4.91
C ASP A 288 6.94 -21.38 -4.02
N VAL A 289 6.82 -21.18 -2.70
CA VAL A 289 7.94 -21.35 -1.77
C VAL A 289 7.92 -22.74 -1.12
N PRO A 290 9.07 -23.30 -0.69
CA PRO A 290 9.14 -24.63 -0.06
C PRO A 290 8.20 -24.75 1.14
N ALA A 291 7.51 -25.90 1.27
CA ALA A 291 6.60 -26.14 2.37
C ALA A 291 7.35 -26.36 3.68
N THR A 292 7.36 -25.32 4.51
CA THR A 292 7.84 -25.32 5.87
C THR A 292 6.76 -24.83 6.81
N TRP A 293 6.86 -25.13 8.11
CA TRP A 293 5.94 -24.57 9.09
C TRP A 293 5.93 -23.03 9.07
N THR A 294 7.10 -22.43 8.93
CA THR A 294 7.23 -20.96 8.83
C THR A 294 6.50 -20.41 7.62
N ASN A 295 6.70 -21.00 6.43
CA ASN A 295 6.06 -20.53 5.21
C ASN A 295 4.54 -20.73 5.23
N LEU A 296 4.06 -21.83 5.82
CA LEU A 296 2.63 -22.07 6.01
C LEU A 296 2.00 -21.01 6.93
N THR A 297 2.59 -20.77 8.08
CA THR A 297 2.09 -19.77 9.03
C THR A 297 2.18 -18.34 8.44
N THR A 298 3.21 -18.07 7.65
CA THR A 298 3.35 -16.80 6.93
C THR A 298 2.25 -16.65 5.88
N ALA A 299 2.01 -17.67 5.05
CA ALA A 299 0.94 -17.64 4.05
C ALA A 299 -0.42 -17.37 4.70
N LEU A 300 -0.77 -18.10 5.80
CA LEU A 300 -2.02 -17.88 6.53
C LEU A 300 -2.16 -16.48 7.12
N LYS A 301 -1.07 -15.88 7.54
CA LYS A 301 -1.06 -14.52 8.10
C LYS A 301 -1.13 -13.43 7.03
N LEU A 302 -0.63 -13.71 5.82
CA LEU A 302 -0.65 -12.76 4.70
C LEU A 302 -1.97 -12.76 3.94
N THR A 303 -2.79 -13.81 4.08
CA THR A 303 -4.10 -13.93 3.43
C THR A 303 -5.23 -13.43 4.32
N PHE A 304 -6.31 -12.99 3.68
CA PHE A 304 -7.57 -12.65 4.33
C PHE A 304 -8.59 -13.77 4.12
N PRO A 305 -9.61 -13.89 5.00
CA PRO A 305 -10.68 -14.84 4.79
C PRO A 305 -11.37 -14.63 3.43
N GLY A 306 -11.32 -15.64 2.60
CA GLY A 306 -11.82 -15.63 1.22
C GLY A 306 -10.72 -15.67 0.16
N ASP A 307 -9.48 -15.34 0.50
CA ASP A 307 -8.33 -15.50 -0.38
C ASP A 307 -7.96 -16.98 -0.57
N GLU A 308 -7.19 -17.27 -1.60
CA GLU A 308 -6.75 -18.62 -1.93
C GLU A 308 -5.25 -18.78 -1.64
N ILE A 309 -4.88 -19.96 -1.13
CA ILE A 309 -3.48 -20.39 -0.96
C ILE A 309 -3.22 -21.55 -1.92
N LEU A 310 -2.18 -21.42 -2.73
CA LEU A 310 -1.75 -22.46 -3.65
C LEU A 310 -0.86 -23.48 -2.93
N PHE A 311 -1.24 -24.76 -2.98
CA PHE A 311 -0.45 -25.88 -2.50
C PHE A 311 0.01 -26.76 -3.67
N GLU A 312 1.31 -27.06 -3.74
CA GLU A 312 1.85 -28.10 -4.60
C GLU A 312 1.98 -29.38 -3.78
N ILE A 313 1.17 -30.39 -4.12
CA ILE A 313 1.11 -31.69 -3.46
C ILE A 313 1.96 -32.70 -4.22
N TYR A 314 2.79 -33.45 -3.51
CA TYR A 314 3.64 -34.49 -4.09
C TYR A 314 2.82 -35.62 -4.72
N GLY A 315 3.12 -35.95 -5.96
CA GLY A 315 2.60 -37.13 -6.66
C GLY A 315 3.72 -37.98 -7.26
N LYS A 316 3.60 -39.30 -7.23
CA LYS A 316 4.63 -40.21 -7.75
C LYS A 316 4.94 -39.97 -9.23
N ASP A 317 3.92 -39.70 -10.04
CA ASP A 317 4.04 -39.50 -11.48
C ASP A 317 4.07 -37.98 -11.83
N LYS A 318 3.21 -37.20 -11.18
CA LYS A 318 3.08 -35.74 -11.39
C LYS A 318 2.56 -35.10 -10.10
N ASN A 319 3.14 -33.94 -9.72
CA ASN A 319 2.64 -33.14 -8.64
C ASN A 319 1.26 -32.54 -8.99
N LYS A 320 0.42 -32.35 -7.98
CA LYS A 320 -0.92 -31.77 -8.09
C LYS A 320 -0.88 -30.36 -7.48
N GLU A 321 -1.40 -29.39 -8.19
CA GLU A 321 -1.64 -28.05 -7.66
C GLU A 321 -3.08 -27.94 -7.14
N VAL A 322 -3.24 -27.41 -5.95
CA VAL A 322 -4.52 -27.24 -5.28
C VAL A 322 -4.63 -25.84 -4.71
N LEU A 323 -5.65 -25.09 -5.13
CA LEU A 323 -6.02 -23.83 -4.53
C LEU A 323 -6.98 -24.09 -3.37
N VAL A 324 -6.59 -23.67 -2.18
CA VAL A 324 -7.42 -23.79 -0.98
C VAL A 324 -7.93 -22.42 -0.58
N LYS A 325 -9.25 -22.23 -0.68
CA LYS A 325 -9.90 -21.01 -0.23
C LYS A 325 -9.94 -20.94 1.28
N THR A 326 -9.40 -19.85 1.82
CA THR A 326 -9.39 -19.61 3.26
C THR A 326 -10.77 -19.14 3.74
N ILE A 327 -11.07 -19.41 5.01
CA ILE A 327 -12.24 -18.86 5.71
C ILE A 327 -11.78 -18.13 6.98
N ALA A 328 -12.68 -17.39 7.62
CA ALA A 328 -12.35 -16.76 8.90
C ALA A 328 -12.20 -17.81 9.99
N SER A 329 -11.13 -17.72 10.78
CA SER A 329 -11.07 -18.45 12.05
C SER A 329 -12.12 -17.89 13.01
N ASN A 330 -12.82 -18.76 13.72
CA ASN A 330 -13.78 -18.38 14.77
C ASN A 330 -13.08 -17.69 15.95
#